data_7f0b34952c721c63363f969b65333fc3
#
_entry.id   7f0b34952c721c63363f969b65333fc3
#
_cell.length_a   1.000
_cell.length_b   1.000
_cell.length_c   1.000
_cell.angle_alpha   90.00
_cell.angle_beta   90.00
_cell.angle_gamma   90.00
#
_symmetry.space_group_name_H-M   'P 1'
#
loop_
_entity.id
_entity.type
_entity.pdbx_description
1 polymer ?
#
loop_
_entity_poly.entity_id
_entity_poly.type
_entity_poly.pdbx_seq_one_letter_code
_entity_poly.pdbx_strand_id
1 'polypeptide(L)'
;IKIISKKKIEKYWKNLQNGFSKNEEVNFAAKIKSKKKKYKSTNINVIMLHIFKDSSFDDIDIKRIFPDYYSWVVETLKIVKDSKETWILRKHPSADRWGENQKKIINDIFNDVFDGKKPQNIFFEENSRSNMKQFKISKRIVTYSGSSHLEAACLGIKPIVISNVGLIKFNKNLVFKPKNLSEYKKLLLSHNKNHFLLSKGQTI
;
A
#
# COMPACT_ATOMS: atom_id res chain seq x y z
N ILE A 1 -20.15 16.16 -18.84
CA ILE A 1 -19.57 15.00 -18.09
C ILE A 1 -20.37 13.78 -18.52
N LYS A 2 -19.74 12.80 -19.20
CA LYS A 2 -20.41 11.52 -19.54
C LYS A 2 -20.54 10.69 -18.25
N ILE A 3 -21.75 10.50 -17.77
CA ILE A 3 -22.03 9.60 -16.64
C ILE A 3 -21.79 8.16 -17.10
N ILE A 4 -20.80 7.51 -16.51
CA ILE A 4 -20.51 6.10 -16.80
C ILE A 4 -21.54 5.25 -16.05
N SER A 5 -22.25 4.36 -16.76
CA SER A 5 -23.25 3.51 -16.12
C SER A 5 -22.63 2.54 -15.11
N LYS A 6 -23.32 2.24 -14.01
CA LYS A 6 -22.91 1.30 -12.96
C LYS A 6 -22.46 -0.05 -13.56
N LYS A 7 -23.21 -0.60 -14.50
CA LYS A 7 -22.87 -1.86 -15.21
C LYS A 7 -21.50 -1.82 -15.91
N LYS A 8 -21.14 -0.64 -16.47
CA LYS A 8 -19.86 -0.44 -17.14
C LYS A 8 -18.70 -0.40 -16.14
N ILE A 9 -18.91 0.22 -14.98
CA ILE A 9 -17.95 0.26 -13.86
C ILE A 9 -17.74 -1.15 -13.30
N GLU A 10 -18.82 -1.88 -13.04
CA GLU A 10 -18.75 -3.27 -12.54
C GLU A 10 -18.01 -4.21 -13.52
N LYS A 11 -18.28 -4.08 -14.81
CA LYS A 11 -17.57 -4.85 -15.86
C LYS A 11 -16.08 -4.51 -15.89
N TYR A 12 -15.74 -3.23 -15.83
CA TYR A 12 -14.36 -2.78 -15.79
C TYR A 12 -13.62 -3.33 -14.55
N TRP A 13 -14.26 -3.25 -13.38
CA TRP A 13 -13.74 -3.74 -12.12
C TRP A 13 -13.52 -5.27 -12.14
N LYS A 14 -14.49 -6.02 -12.66
CA LYS A 14 -14.36 -7.47 -12.84
C LYS A 14 -13.21 -7.83 -13.79
N ASN A 15 -13.03 -7.06 -14.84
CA ASN A 15 -11.89 -7.25 -15.76
C ASN A 15 -10.55 -6.99 -15.08
N LEU A 16 -10.43 -5.92 -14.28
CA LEU A 16 -9.23 -5.66 -13.49
C LEU A 16 -8.88 -6.83 -12.57
N GLN A 17 -9.87 -7.35 -11.85
CA GLN A 17 -9.68 -8.48 -10.93
C GLN A 17 -9.20 -9.75 -11.64
N ASN A 18 -9.59 -9.95 -12.88
CA ASN A 18 -9.25 -11.11 -13.71
C ASN A 18 -7.98 -10.88 -14.57
N GLY A 19 -7.35 -9.72 -14.49
CA GLY A 19 -6.17 -9.38 -15.28
C GLY A 19 -6.45 -9.08 -16.75
N PHE A 20 -7.63 -8.55 -17.06
CA PHE A 20 -8.03 -8.09 -18.39
C PHE A 20 -8.03 -6.57 -18.50
N SER A 21 -6.98 -5.92 -18.06
CA SER A 21 -6.78 -4.48 -18.23
C SER A 21 -5.94 -4.19 -19.48
N LYS A 22 -6.08 -2.98 -20.00
CA LYS A 22 -5.15 -2.45 -21.02
C LYS A 22 -3.77 -2.14 -20.43
N ASN A 23 -3.68 -1.98 -19.11
CA ASN A 23 -2.43 -1.78 -18.41
C ASN A 23 -1.79 -3.13 -18.07
N GLU A 24 -0.62 -3.43 -18.65
CA GLU A 24 0.10 -4.69 -18.44
C GLU A 24 0.52 -4.92 -16.99
N GLU A 25 0.88 -3.88 -16.26
CA GLU A 25 1.26 -3.99 -14.84
C GLU A 25 0.09 -4.42 -13.97
N VAL A 26 -1.09 -3.87 -14.22
CA VAL A 26 -2.33 -4.27 -13.55
C VAL A 26 -2.66 -5.73 -13.86
N ASN A 27 -2.52 -6.14 -15.11
CA ASN A 27 -2.73 -7.53 -15.52
C ASN A 27 -1.74 -8.47 -14.86
N PHE A 28 -0.49 -8.08 -14.78
CA PHE A 28 0.55 -8.86 -14.10
C PHE A 28 0.22 -9.02 -12.62
N ALA A 29 -0.07 -7.94 -11.92
CA ALA A 29 -0.42 -7.95 -10.49
C ALA A 29 -1.68 -8.81 -10.21
N ALA A 30 -2.69 -8.75 -11.08
CA ALA A 30 -3.93 -9.52 -10.91
C ALA A 30 -3.75 -11.02 -11.15
N LYS A 31 -2.84 -11.42 -12.04
CA LYS A 31 -2.57 -12.84 -12.41
C LYS A 31 -1.68 -13.57 -11.42
N ILE A 32 -1.14 -12.91 -10.41
CA ILE A 32 -0.27 -13.55 -9.42
C ILE A 32 -1.04 -14.67 -8.70
N LYS A 33 -0.55 -15.90 -8.84
CA LYS A 33 -1.12 -17.08 -8.17
C LYS A 33 -0.78 -17.04 -6.68
N SER A 34 -1.78 -17.31 -5.85
CA SER A 34 -1.62 -17.36 -4.39
C SER A 34 -0.75 -18.54 -3.96
N LYS A 35 0.36 -18.29 -3.28
CA LYS A 35 1.19 -19.31 -2.61
C LYS A 35 0.76 -19.49 -1.16
N LYS A 36 1.15 -20.60 -0.51
CA LYS A 36 0.85 -20.86 0.92
C LYS A 36 1.39 -19.75 1.82
N LYS A 37 0.64 -19.42 2.87
CA LYS A 37 0.98 -18.36 3.82
C LYS A 37 2.22 -18.70 4.65
N LYS A 38 3.08 -17.72 4.87
CA LYS A 38 4.18 -17.80 5.85
C LYS A 38 3.79 -17.33 7.25
N TYR A 39 2.56 -16.79 7.44
CA TYR A 39 2.09 -16.22 8.72
C TYR A 39 0.63 -16.60 8.96
N LYS A 40 0.29 -16.82 10.22
CA LYS A 40 -1.04 -17.31 10.66
C LYS A 40 -1.99 -16.18 11.12
N SER A 41 -1.56 -14.94 11.16
CA SER A 41 -2.35 -13.83 11.74
C SER A 41 -3.49 -13.38 10.84
N THR A 42 -4.64 -13.09 11.45
CA THR A 42 -5.79 -12.44 10.82
C THR A 42 -5.73 -10.92 10.90
N ASN A 43 -4.83 -10.36 11.71
CA ASN A 43 -4.62 -8.91 11.90
C ASN A 43 -3.32 -8.47 11.23
N ILE A 44 -3.33 -8.42 9.92
CA ILE A 44 -2.15 -8.11 9.11
C ILE A 44 -2.23 -6.67 8.66
N ASN A 45 -1.13 -5.94 8.82
CA ASN A 45 -0.95 -4.62 8.25
C ASN A 45 -0.03 -4.73 7.04
N VAL A 46 -0.28 -3.95 6.00
CA VAL A 46 0.48 -4.02 4.75
C VAL A 46 1.06 -2.67 4.40
N ILE A 47 2.36 -2.66 4.18
CA ILE A 47 3.09 -1.53 3.61
C ILE A 47 3.34 -1.88 2.14
N MET A 48 2.69 -1.13 1.25
CA MET A 48 2.86 -1.28 -0.19
C MET A 48 4.12 -0.53 -0.61
N LEU A 49 5.14 -1.29 -0.98
CA LEU A 49 6.38 -0.69 -1.47
C LEU A 49 6.17 -0.07 -2.85
N HIS A 50 6.80 1.06 -3.09
CA HIS A 50 6.98 1.69 -4.38
C HIS A 50 8.36 1.35 -4.93
N ILE A 51 8.66 1.71 -6.17
CA ILE A 51 9.99 1.57 -6.77
C ILE A 51 10.89 2.66 -6.18
N PHE A 52 12.01 2.29 -5.55
CA PHE A 52 12.93 3.23 -4.90
C PHE A 52 13.61 4.17 -5.90
N LYS A 53 13.82 3.69 -7.13
CA LYS A 53 14.41 4.47 -8.22
C LYS A 53 13.41 5.42 -8.90
N ASP A 54 12.12 5.19 -8.71
CA ASP A 54 11.05 6.05 -9.21
C ASP A 54 10.79 7.13 -8.17
N SER A 55 11.69 8.09 -8.09
CA SER A 55 11.52 9.24 -7.22
C SER A 55 10.47 10.14 -7.83
N SER A 56 9.29 10.14 -7.27
CA SER A 56 8.26 11.15 -7.58
C SER A 56 8.70 12.52 -7.08
N PHE A 57 9.48 13.22 -7.90
CA PHE A 57 9.86 14.63 -7.66
C PHE A 57 8.67 15.59 -7.78
N ASP A 58 7.50 15.09 -8.11
CA ASP A 58 6.31 15.87 -8.42
C ASP A 58 5.66 16.57 -7.21
N ASP A 59 6.17 16.36 -6.01
CA ASP A 59 5.68 16.99 -4.77
C ASP A 59 6.47 18.27 -4.40
N ILE A 60 6.91 19.05 -5.36
CA ILE A 60 7.79 20.23 -5.12
C ILE A 60 7.13 21.27 -4.21
N ASP A 61 5.80 21.37 -4.17
CA ASP A 61 5.07 22.44 -3.48
C ASP A 61 4.50 22.09 -2.10
N ILE A 62 4.82 20.91 -1.51
CA ILE A 62 4.10 20.46 -0.33
C ILE A 62 5.03 20.20 0.85
N LYS A 63 4.65 20.68 2.03
CA LYS A 63 5.26 20.30 3.30
C LYS A 63 5.28 18.77 3.41
N ARG A 64 6.44 18.18 3.14
CA ARG A 64 6.66 16.74 3.20
C ARG A 64 6.83 16.32 4.65
N ILE A 65 6.21 15.19 5.02
CA ILE A 65 6.48 14.55 6.32
C ILE A 65 7.86 13.88 6.28
N PHE A 66 8.24 13.36 5.13
CA PHE A 66 9.51 12.67 4.88
C PHE A 66 10.24 13.33 3.71
N PRO A 67 11.57 13.45 3.76
CA PRO A 67 12.35 14.07 2.69
C PRO A 67 12.27 13.29 1.38
N ASP A 68 12.18 11.95 1.47
CA ASP A 68 12.13 11.05 0.32
C ASP A 68 11.44 9.72 0.68
N TYR A 69 11.30 8.86 -0.34
CA TYR A 69 10.67 7.57 -0.19
C TYR A 69 11.47 6.61 0.70
N TYR A 70 12.80 6.60 0.61
CA TYR A 70 13.66 5.76 1.45
C TYR A 70 13.49 6.12 2.93
N SER A 71 13.56 7.40 3.26
CA SER A 71 13.35 7.91 4.61
C SER A 71 11.97 7.53 5.15
N TRP A 72 10.93 7.56 4.31
CA TRP A 72 9.60 7.10 4.70
C TRP A 72 9.60 5.61 5.07
N VAL A 73 10.24 4.75 4.27
CA VAL A 73 10.33 3.31 4.58
C VAL A 73 11.05 3.10 5.89
N VAL A 74 12.22 3.71 6.07
CA VAL A 74 13.03 3.60 7.30
C VAL A 74 12.23 4.03 8.53
N GLU A 75 11.63 5.22 8.51
CA GLU A 75 10.87 5.72 9.65
C GLU A 75 9.60 4.90 9.91
N THR A 76 8.93 4.41 8.86
CA THR A 76 7.81 3.50 9.02
C THR A 76 8.23 2.22 9.75
N LEU A 77 9.35 1.62 9.35
CA LEU A 77 9.87 0.41 9.98
C LEU A 77 10.26 0.66 11.44
N LYS A 78 10.91 1.78 11.75
CA LYS A 78 11.23 2.17 13.14
C LYS A 78 9.98 2.30 14.01
N ILE A 79 8.89 2.87 13.47
CA ILE A 79 7.63 3.03 14.21
C ILE A 79 6.97 1.69 14.49
N VAL A 80 6.97 0.76 13.52
CA VAL A 80 6.18 -0.47 13.62
C VAL A 80 6.95 -1.66 14.20
N LYS A 81 8.27 -1.58 14.33
CA LYS A 81 9.12 -2.69 14.81
C LYS A 81 8.71 -3.24 16.17
N ASP A 82 8.29 -2.36 17.07
CA ASP A 82 7.94 -2.70 18.43
C ASP A 82 6.43 -2.95 18.63
N SER A 83 5.66 -2.89 17.55
CA SER A 83 4.22 -3.14 17.60
C SER A 83 3.94 -4.65 17.76
N LYS A 84 2.87 -4.99 18.49
CA LYS A 84 2.40 -6.39 18.64
C LYS A 84 1.72 -6.93 17.37
N GLU A 85 1.58 -6.11 16.34
CA GLU A 85 0.87 -6.46 15.10
C GLU A 85 1.83 -6.95 14.03
N THR A 86 1.37 -7.84 13.17
CA THR A 86 2.14 -8.31 12.01
C THR A 86 2.12 -7.28 10.90
N TRP A 87 3.29 -6.95 10.37
CA TRP A 87 3.50 -6.03 9.28
C TRP A 87 4.14 -6.73 8.09
N ILE A 88 3.58 -6.49 6.91
CA ILE A 88 4.06 -7.05 5.66
C ILE A 88 4.56 -5.93 4.78
N LEU A 89 5.82 -5.99 4.39
CA LEU A 89 6.41 -5.21 3.32
C LEU A 89 6.12 -5.92 2.01
N ARG A 90 5.21 -5.38 1.23
CA ARG A 90 4.83 -5.97 -0.04
C ARG A 90 5.65 -5.40 -1.17
N LYS A 91 6.38 -6.27 -1.87
CA LYS A 91 7.15 -5.94 -3.06
C LYS A 91 6.29 -5.26 -4.12
N HIS A 92 6.82 -4.23 -4.77
CA HIS A 92 6.18 -3.66 -5.96
C HIS A 92 6.18 -4.67 -7.11
N PRO A 93 5.07 -4.89 -7.82
CA PRO A 93 4.98 -5.93 -8.85
C PRO A 93 5.97 -5.73 -10.00
N SER A 94 6.32 -4.48 -10.33
CA SER A 94 7.22 -4.14 -11.43
C SER A 94 8.67 -3.93 -11.00
N ALA A 95 9.04 -4.13 -9.72
CA ALA A 95 10.40 -3.83 -9.24
C ALA A 95 11.49 -4.52 -10.05
N ASP A 96 11.31 -5.80 -10.38
CA ASP A 96 12.29 -6.56 -11.17
C ASP A 96 12.45 -6.00 -12.59
N ARG A 97 11.38 -5.49 -13.21
CA ARG A 97 11.43 -4.84 -14.53
C ARG A 97 12.25 -3.55 -14.53
N TRP A 98 12.26 -2.86 -13.37
CA TRP A 98 13.06 -1.66 -13.15
C TRP A 98 14.48 -1.98 -12.66
N GLY A 99 14.87 -3.26 -12.66
CA GLY A 99 16.18 -3.71 -12.18
C GLY A 99 16.39 -3.46 -10.68
N GLU A 100 15.31 -3.51 -9.89
CA GLU A 100 15.34 -3.23 -8.48
C GLU A 100 15.12 -4.48 -7.62
N ASN A 101 16.15 -4.86 -6.86
CA ASN A 101 16.04 -5.94 -5.88
C ASN A 101 15.56 -5.42 -4.53
N GLN A 102 14.25 -5.24 -4.39
CA GLN A 102 13.64 -4.70 -3.16
C GLN A 102 13.92 -5.56 -1.93
N LYS A 103 14.06 -6.87 -2.08
CA LYS A 103 14.41 -7.74 -0.96
C LYS A 103 15.80 -7.42 -0.41
N LYS A 104 16.77 -7.17 -1.32
CA LYS A 104 18.12 -6.74 -0.92
C LYS A 104 18.05 -5.38 -0.22
N ILE A 105 17.39 -4.39 -0.82
CA ILE A 105 17.25 -3.04 -0.25
C ILE A 105 16.66 -3.10 1.17
N ILE A 106 15.62 -3.89 1.39
CA ILE A 106 15.00 -4.03 2.71
C ILE A 106 15.94 -4.75 3.70
N ASN A 107 16.72 -5.73 3.25
CA ASN A 107 17.71 -6.36 4.10
C ASN A 107 18.85 -5.39 4.46
N ASP A 108 19.29 -4.56 3.50
CA ASP A 108 20.30 -3.52 3.78
C ASP A 108 19.75 -2.51 4.81
N ILE A 109 18.48 -2.08 4.70
CA ILE A 109 17.82 -1.25 5.71
C ILE A 109 17.81 -1.95 7.09
N PHE A 110 17.51 -3.25 7.14
CA PHE A 110 17.55 -3.96 8.43
C PHE A 110 18.96 -4.02 9.04
N ASN A 111 19.98 -4.18 8.21
CA ASN A 111 21.36 -4.16 8.67
C ASN A 111 21.75 -2.78 9.21
N ASP A 112 21.45 -1.73 8.46
CA ASP A 112 21.90 -0.36 8.77
C ASP A 112 21.11 0.28 9.91
N VAL A 113 19.83 -0.05 10.06
CA VAL A 113 18.91 0.63 10.99
C VAL A 113 18.64 -0.17 12.25
N PHE A 114 18.79 -1.50 12.21
CA PHE A 114 18.47 -2.41 13.31
C PHE A 114 19.62 -3.33 13.67
N ASP A 115 20.87 -2.95 13.38
CA ASP A 115 22.08 -3.70 13.70
C ASP A 115 22.03 -5.17 13.23
N GLY A 116 21.48 -5.40 12.05
CA GLY A 116 21.26 -6.73 11.48
C GLY A 116 20.13 -7.54 12.13
N LYS A 117 19.48 -7.01 13.16
CA LYS A 117 18.39 -7.70 13.87
C LYS A 117 17.06 -7.41 13.22
N LYS A 118 16.64 -8.30 12.32
CA LYS A 118 15.31 -8.18 11.70
C LYS A 118 14.19 -8.25 12.75
N PRO A 119 13.28 -7.27 12.82
CA PRO A 119 12.13 -7.32 13.71
C PRO A 119 11.26 -8.56 13.44
N GLN A 120 10.83 -9.27 14.48
CA GLN A 120 10.08 -10.54 14.35
C GLN A 120 8.68 -10.37 13.79
N ASN A 121 8.13 -9.17 13.91
CA ASN A 121 6.78 -8.82 13.46
C ASN A 121 6.73 -8.27 12.03
N ILE A 122 7.89 -8.09 11.35
CA ILE A 122 7.99 -7.53 10.00
C ILE A 122 8.43 -8.59 9.01
N PHE A 123 7.63 -8.78 7.96
CA PHE A 123 7.86 -9.79 6.92
C PHE A 123 7.94 -9.13 5.55
N PHE A 124 8.95 -9.49 4.77
CA PHE A 124 8.98 -9.14 3.35
C PHE A 124 8.21 -10.20 2.55
N GLU A 125 7.24 -9.76 1.77
CA GLU A 125 6.45 -10.61 0.90
C GLU A 125 6.70 -10.26 -0.57
N GLU A 126 7.29 -11.20 -1.28
CA GLU A 126 7.26 -11.18 -2.74
C GLU A 126 5.83 -11.44 -3.21
N ASN A 127 5.51 -11.02 -4.43
CA ASN A 127 4.16 -11.05 -5.00
C ASN A 127 3.50 -12.45 -4.94
N SER A 128 3.11 -12.89 -3.75
CA SER A 128 2.52 -14.20 -3.48
C SER A 128 1.02 -14.28 -3.72
N ARG A 129 0.36 -13.12 -3.86
CA ARG A 129 -1.09 -13.00 -4.12
C ARG A 129 -1.43 -11.65 -4.75
N SER A 130 -2.62 -11.53 -5.35
CA SER A 130 -3.09 -10.25 -5.89
C SER A 130 -3.37 -9.23 -4.76
N ASN A 131 -3.31 -7.93 -5.08
CA ASN A 131 -3.64 -6.86 -4.15
C ASN A 131 -5.03 -7.06 -3.53
N MET A 132 -6.03 -7.40 -4.33
CA MET A 132 -7.39 -7.64 -3.88
C MET A 132 -7.48 -8.69 -2.77
N LYS A 133 -6.77 -9.83 -2.94
CA LYS A 133 -6.74 -10.89 -1.93
C LYS A 133 -5.98 -10.44 -0.68
N GLN A 134 -4.93 -9.65 -0.85
CA GLN A 134 -4.17 -9.12 0.27
C GLN A 134 -4.99 -8.12 1.07
N PHE A 135 -5.65 -7.17 0.41
CA PHE A 135 -6.41 -6.11 1.07
C PHE A 135 -7.59 -6.65 1.89
N LYS A 136 -8.30 -7.67 1.39
CA LYS A 136 -9.41 -8.31 2.11
C LYS A 136 -9.03 -8.87 3.48
N ILE A 137 -7.77 -9.26 3.68
CA ILE A 137 -7.27 -9.80 4.96
C ILE A 137 -6.48 -8.78 5.76
N SER A 138 -6.30 -7.58 5.23
CA SER A 138 -5.50 -6.54 5.87
C SER A 138 -6.34 -5.69 6.81
N LYS A 139 -5.77 -5.38 7.97
CA LYS A 139 -6.34 -4.45 8.93
C LYS A 139 -6.07 -3.00 8.50
N ARG A 140 -4.83 -2.74 8.04
CA ARG A 140 -4.36 -1.45 7.51
C ARG A 140 -3.60 -1.65 6.22
N ILE A 141 -3.70 -0.65 5.37
CA ILE A 141 -2.92 -0.53 4.15
C ILE A 141 -2.22 0.81 4.20
N VAL A 142 -0.92 0.78 4.01
CA VAL A 142 -0.06 1.97 4.02
C VAL A 142 0.68 2.03 2.70
N THR A 143 0.68 3.17 2.06
CA THR A 143 1.42 3.39 0.81
C THR A 143 1.98 4.81 0.76
N TYR A 144 3.10 4.99 0.09
CA TYR A 144 3.61 6.33 -0.17
C TYR A 144 2.75 7.02 -1.23
N SER A 145 2.58 6.38 -2.37
CA SER A 145 1.77 6.83 -3.51
C SER A 145 1.27 5.62 -4.32
N GLY A 146 0.79 5.84 -5.54
CA GLY A 146 0.43 4.78 -6.49
C GLY A 146 -1.06 4.42 -6.47
N SER A 147 -1.48 3.57 -7.42
CA SER A 147 -2.89 3.19 -7.62
C SER A 147 -3.48 2.29 -6.53
N SER A 148 -2.62 1.66 -5.72
CA SER A 148 -3.04 0.71 -4.68
C SER A 148 -4.00 1.31 -3.64
N HIS A 149 -3.91 2.63 -3.39
CA HIS A 149 -4.84 3.30 -2.48
C HIS A 149 -6.27 3.36 -3.04
N LEU A 150 -6.43 3.48 -4.36
CA LEU A 150 -7.75 3.43 -5.00
C LEU A 150 -8.35 2.03 -4.94
N GLU A 151 -7.53 1.01 -5.21
CA GLU A 151 -7.95 -0.38 -5.09
C GLU A 151 -8.42 -0.69 -3.67
N ALA A 152 -7.71 -0.19 -2.66
CA ALA A 152 -8.10 -0.32 -1.26
C ALA A 152 -9.42 0.40 -0.96
N ALA A 153 -9.56 1.65 -1.41
CA ALA A 153 -10.78 2.44 -1.23
C ALA A 153 -12.00 1.78 -1.87
N CYS A 154 -11.86 1.20 -3.06
CA CYS A 154 -12.93 0.43 -3.72
C CYS A 154 -13.37 -0.82 -2.93
N LEU A 155 -12.55 -1.30 -2.01
CA LEU A 155 -12.88 -2.40 -1.09
C LEU A 155 -13.45 -1.91 0.25
N GLY A 156 -13.69 -0.62 0.40
CA GLY A 156 -14.14 -0.03 1.66
C GLY A 156 -13.03 0.06 2.71
N ILE A 157 -11.77 0.03 2.31
CA ILE A 157 -10.63 0.19 3.20
C ILE A 157 -10.02 1.57 2.99
N LYS A 158 -9.94 2.36 4.05
CA LYS A 158 -9.36 3.69 4.02
C LYS A 158 -7.84 3.60 4.23
N PRO A 159 -7.00 3.64 3.16
CA PRO A 159 -5.56 3.50 3.30
C PRO A 159 -4.92 4.74 3.90
N ILE A 160 -3.74 4.57 4.50
CA ILE A 160 -2.86 5.66 4.91
C ILE A 160 -1.94 5.98 3.72
N VAL A 161 -1.98 7.22 3.25
CA VAL A 161 -1.24 7.66 2.06
C VAL A 161 -0.39 8.88 2.38
N ILE A 162 0.87 8.87 1.93
CA ILE A 162 1.86 9.90 2.29
C ILE A 162 1.93 11.00 1.24
N SER A 163 2.09 10.62 -0.02
CA SER A 163 2.22 11.59 -1.13
C SER A 163 0.89 12.26 -1.46
N ASN A 164 0.97 13.45 -2.05
CA ASN A 164 -0.20 14.18 -2.58
C ASN A 164 -0.40 13.97 -4.07
N VAL A 165 0.43 13.14 -4.70
CA VAL A 165 0.36 12.84 -6.13
C VAL A 165 -0.80 11.89 -6.43
N GLY A 166 -1.43 12.11 -7.58
CA GLY A 166 -2.46 11.23 -8.11
C GLY A 166 -3.88 11.57 -7.68
N LEU A 167 -4.76 10.59 -7.77
CA LEU A 167 -6.20 10.72 -7.65
C LEU A 167 -6.72 11.09 -6.24
N ILE A 168 -5.83 11.21 -5.24
CA ILE A 168 -6.17 11.69 -3.89
C ILE A 168 -6.75 13.10 -3.92
N LYS A 169 -6.40 13.91 -4.92
CA LYS A 169 -6.97 15.25 -5.11
C LYS A 169 -8.49 15.25 -5.25
N PHE A 170 -9.09 14.12 -5.65
CA PHE A 170 -10.52 14.04 -5.95
C PHE A 170 -11.41 13.72 -4.75
N ASN A 171 -10.93 12.96 -3.75
CA ASN A 171 -11.73 12.68 -2.57
C ASN A 171 -10.90 12.34 -1.33
N LYS A 172 -10.65 13.36 -0.50
CA LYS A 172 -9.90 13.26 0.75
C LYS A 172 -10.54 12.31 1.78
N ASN A 173 -11.82 11.99 1.63
CA ASN A 173 -12.52 11.10 2.56
C ASN A 173 -12.17 9.63 2.34
N LEU A 174 -11.61 9.28 1.19
CA LEU A 174 -11.25 7.90 0.85
C LEU A 174 -9.89 7.46 1.41
N VAL A 175 -9.11 8.37 1.97
CA VAL A 175 -7.77 8.08 2.50
C VAL A 175 -7.53 8.77 3.85
N PHE A 176 -6.65 8.21 4.66
CA PHE A 176 -6.04 8.92 5.78
C PHE A 176 -4.78 9.61 5.28
N LYS A 177 -4.75 10.92 5.39
CA LYS A 177 -3.63 11.76 4.97
C LYS A 177 -3.03 12.43 6.21
N PRO A 178 -1.96 11.88 6.79
CA PRO A 178 -1.31 12.50 7.95
C PRO A 178 -0.68 13.83 7.56
N LYS A 179 -0.72 14.80 8.48
CA LYS A 179 -0.16 16.15 8.29
C LYS A 179 1.27 16.26 8.83
N ASN A 180 1.64 15.36 9.73
CA ASN A 180 2.95 15.34 10.38
C ASN A 180 3.29 13.93 10.87
N LEU A 181 4.51 13.74 11.36
CA LEU A 181 5.01 12.46 11.85
C LEU A 181 4.21 11.91 13.05
N SER A 182 3.77 12.79 13.95
CA SER A 182 2.98 12.39 15.12
C SER A 182 1.63 11.78 14.72
N GLU A 183 0.93 12.44 13.80
CA GLU A 183 -0.34 11.92 13.25
C GLU A 183 -0.11 10.61 12.47
N TYR A 184 0.97 10.53 11.70
CA TYR A 184 1.35 9.31 10.99
C TYR A 184 1.56 8.14 11.96
N LYS A 185 2.36 8.35 13.01
CA LYS A 185 2.60 7.36 14.07
C LYS A 185 1.29 6.91 14.73
N LYS A 186 0.40 7.86 15.06
CA LYS A 186 -0.92 7.56 15.63
C LYS A 186 -1.75 6.69 14.71
N LEU A 187 -1.78 6.96 13.41
CA LEU A 187 -2.50 6.16 12.41
C LEU A 187 -1.94 4.75 12.27
N LEU A 188 -0.61 4.60 12.27
CA LEU A 188 0.04 3.29 12.18
C LEU A 188 -0.26 2.41 13.40
N LEU A 189 -0.24 2.98 14.59
CA LEU A 189 -0.35 2.24 15.86
C LEU A 189 -1.78 2.19 16.41
N SER A 190 -2.78 2.79 15.74
CA SER A 190 -4.16 2.74 16.19
C SER A 190 -4.69 1.30 16.24
N HIS A 191 -5.52 0.98 17.24
CA HIS A 191 -6.13 -0.35 17.34
C HIS A 191 -7.31 -0.57 16.39
N ASN A 192 -7.84 0.49 15.79
CA ASN A 192 -8.99 0.40 14.89
C ASN A 192 -8.61 -0.13 13.51
N LYS A 193 -9.49 -0.93 12.92
CA LYS A 193 -9.38 -1.29 11.51
C LYS A 193 -9.68 -0.06 10.65
N ASN A 194 -8.89 0.14 9.60
CA ASN A 194 -9.12 1.22 8.64
C ASN A 194 -10.22 0.86 7.61
N HIS A 195 -11.26 0.16 8.09
CA HIS A 195 -12.42 -0.15 7.26
C HIS A 195 -13.47 0.94 7.44
N PHE A 196 -14.07 1.38 6.37
CA PHE A 196 -15.24 2.24 6.39
C PHE A 196 -16.34 1.59 5.56
N LEU A 197 -17.56 1.73 6.05
CA LEU A 197 -18.72 1.36 5.25
C LEU A 197 -19.01 2.53 4.31
N LEU A 198 -18.88 2.29 3.02
CA LEU A 198 -19.44 3.20 2.04
C LEU A 198 -20.95 3.22 2.29
N SER A 199 -21.52 4.37 2.62
CA SER A 199 -22.97 4.52 2.70
C SER A 199 -23.58 4.14 1.34
N LYS A 200 -24.79 3.58 1.33
CA LYS A 200 -25.46 3.05 0.12
C LYS A 200 -25.55 4.04 -1.05
N GLY A 201 -25.23 5.32 -0.86
CA GLY A 201 -25.17 6.35 -1.88
C GLY A 201 -23.76 6.74 -2.35
N GLN A 202 -22.69 6.17 -1.77
CA GLN A 202 -21.30 6.49 -2.09
C GLN A 202 -20.60 5.37 -2.88
N THR A 203 -21.34 4.43 -3.40
CA THR A 203 -20.79 3.44 -4.34
C THR A 203 -20.34 4.19 -5.59
N ILE A 204 -19.03 4.19 -5.84
CA ILE A 204 -18.37 4.73 -7.04
C ILE A 204 -18.90 4.03 -8.29
#